data_4088af0bcdfc223cabfb044e039583c4
#
_entry.id   4088af0bcdfc223cabfb044e039583c4
#
_cell.length_a   1.000
_cell.length_b   1.000
_cell.length_c   1.000
_cell.angle_alpha   90.00
_cell.angle_beta   90.00
_cell.angle_gamma   90.00
#
_symmetry.space_group_name_H-M   'P 1'
#
loop_
_entity.id
_entity.type
_entity.pdbx_description
1 polymer ?
#
loop_
_entity_poly.entity_id
_entity_poly.type
_entity_poly.pdbx_seq_one_letter_code
_entity_poly.pdbx_strand_id
1 'polypeptide(L)'
;MKYQICVSGAAEGDTVQSSHQLAYDLGKAIATAGKTLTTGATVGLPWFAAKGAFSVKDREGVSIGFSPASSFREHVTVYKLPTVEFDYINFTGMAYVGRNVHLVRSSDAIITVGGRLGSLHEFVTAIESHKVIGVLLGSGGLADYIPTLIQNIESRGLDSKDIIYDTNPVRLVSKVIKALDIRYSDFKHDGTDNNINISHREDDWG
;
A
#
# COMPACT_ATOMS: atom_id res chain seq x y z
N MET A 1 13.93 -8.48 -5.92
CA MET A 1 12.90 -7.68 -6.63
C MET A 1 12.54 -6.47 -5.78
N LYS A 2 12.27 -5.32 -6.40
CA LYS A 2 11.85 -4.10 -5.70
C LYS A 2 10.34 -4.06 -5.64
N TYR A 3 9.74 -4.65 -4.63
CA TYR A 3 8.29 -4.64 -4.45
C TYR A 3 7.76 -3.23 -4.19
N GLN A 4 6.56 -2.97 -4.69
CA GLN A 4 5.78 -1.77 -4.43
C GLN A 4 4.75 -2.08 -3.33
N ILE A 5 4.92 -1.44 -2.17
CA ILE A 5 4.05 -1.66 -1.01
C ILE A 5 3.22 -0.40 -0.79
N CYS A 6 1.91 -0.52 -0.96
CA CYS A 6 0.96 0.55 -0.71
C CYS A 6 0.71 0.71 0.79
N VAL A 7 0.73 1.95 1.27
CA VAL A 7 0.20 2.30 2.59
C VAL A 7 -1.12 3.05 2.41
N SER A 8 -2.20 2.40 2.85
CA SER A 8 -3.57 2.89 2.88
C SER A 8 -3.95 3.32 4.30
N GLY A 9 -4.52 4.51 4.45
CA GLY A 9 -4.90 5.01 5.77
C GLY A 9 -5.80 6.24 5.70
N ALA A 10 -6.28 6.69 6.87
CA ALA A 10 -7.13 7.87 6.95
C ALA A 10 -6.37 9.15 6.57
N ALA A 11 -7.00 9.99 5.73
CA ALA A 11 -6.48 11.32 5.41
C ALA A 11 -6.75 12.33 6.53
N GLU A 12 -7.77 12.10 7.36
CA GLU A 12 -8.19 13.00 8.45
C GLU A 12 -8.94 12.23 9.55
N GLY A 13 -9.18 12.87 10.67
CA GLY A 13 -9.91 12.33 11.83
C GLY A 13 -9.00 11.83 12.94
N ASP A 14 -9.60 11.29 14.00
CA ASP A 14 -8.93 10.94 15.27
C ASP A 14 -7.82 9.90 15.09
N THR A 15 -7.98 8.97 14.16
CA THR A 15 -6.95 7.96 13.85
C THR A 15 -5.66 8.58 13.31
N VAL A 16 -5.72 9.75 12.67
CA VAL A 16 -4.51 10.45 12.23
C VAL A 16 -3.73 10.96 13.43
N GLN A 17 -4.42 11.50 14.44
CA GLN A 17 -3.77 12.02 15.65
C GLN A 17 -3.15 10.90 16.49
N SER A 18 -3.86 9.79 16.66
CA SER A 18 -3.41 8.67 17.50
C SER A 18 -2.36 7.77 16.82
N SER A 19 -2.35 7.68 15.49
CA SER A 19 -1.56 6.65 14.77
C SER A 19 -0.57 7.19 13.75
N HIS A 20 -0.32 8.52 13.75
CA HIS A 20 0.66 9.12 12.82
C HIS A 20 2.07 8.55 12.99
N GLN A 21 2.50 8.25 14.23
CA GLN A 21 3.81 7.65 14.47
C GLN A 21 3.89 6.22 13.92
N LEU A 22 2.83 5.42 14.08
CA LEU A 22 2.76 4.07 13.50
C LEU A 22 2.85 4.11 11.96
N ALA A 23 2.17 5.07 11.33
CA ALA A 23 2.25 5.27 9.89
C ALA A 23 3.65 5.71 9.44
N TYR A 24 4.28 6.62 10.18
CA TYR A 24 5.66 7.04 9.93
C TYR A 24 6.64 5.87 10.01
N ASP A 25 6.55 5.07 11.09
CA ASP A 25 7.41 3.91 11.31
C ASP A 25 7.20 2.83 10.23
N LEU A 26 5.95 2.69 9.75
CA LEU A 26 5.62 1.79 8.65
C LEU A 26 6.32 2.20 7.35
N GLY A 27 6.22 3.47 6.96
CA GLY A 27 6.89 3.99 5.78
C GLY A 27 8.41 3.91 5.87
N LYS A 28 8.96 4.23 7.06
CA LYS A 28 10.38 4.07 7.34
C LYS A 28 10.85 2.62 7.20
N ALA A 29 10.06 1.66 7.73
CA ALA A 29 10.37 0.24 7.62
C ALA A 29 10.37 -0.26 6.16
N ILE A 30 9.41 0.19 5.34
CA ILE A 30 9.36 -0.13 3.91
C ILE A 30 10.62 0.37 3.19
N ALA A 31 10.99 1.63 3.40
CA ALA A 31 12.17 2.24 2.78
C ALA A 31 13.48 1.60 3.27
N THR A 32 13.60 1.31 4.58
CA THR A 32 14.76 0.62 5.16
C THR A 32 14.93 -0.79 4.60
N ALA A 33 13.83 -1.45 4.25
CA ALA A 33 13.87 -2.77 3.59
C ALA A 33 14.17 -2.68 2.08
N GLY A 34 14.52 -1.50 1.55
CA GLY A 34 14.85 -1.29 0.14
C GLY A 34 13.63 -1.42 -0.80
N LYS A 35 12.41 -1.28 -0.27
CA LYS A 35 11.17 -1.43 -1.05
C LYS A 35 10.60 -0.06 -1.43
N THR A 36 9.81 -0.04 -2.50
CA THR A 36 9.12 1.17 -2.96
C THR A 36 7.84 1.37 -2.15
N LEU A 37 7.68 2.57 -1.60
CA LEU A 37 6.44 2.99 -0.98
C LEU A 37 5.50 3.55 -2.05
N THR A 38 4.24 3.12 -2.05
CA THR A 38 3.17 3.77 -2.81
C THR A 38 2.10 4.30 -1.87
N THR A 39 1.54 5.47 -2.15
CA THR A 39 0.43 6.05 -1.39
C THR A 39 -0.52 6.82 -2.30
N GLY A 40 -1.66 7.20 -1.74
CA GLY A 40 -2.62 8.05 -2.43
C GLY A 40 -2.20 9.51 -2.63
N ALA A 41 -0.98 9.90 -2.31
CA ALA A 41 -0.49 11.28 -2.34
C ALA A 41 -1.40 12.28 -1.58
N THR A 42 -2.05 11.82 -0.51
CA THR A 42 -2.96 12.63 0.31
C THR A 42 -2.31 13.02 1.64
N VAL A 43 -2.95 13.91 2.38
CA VAL A 43 -2.60 14.21 3.78
C VAL A 43 -2.91 13.02 4.71
N GLY A 44 -2.66 13.17 6.00
CA GLY A 44 -2.97 12.17 7.03
C GLY A 44 -1.99 11.00 7.09
N LEU A 45 -2.48 9.79 7.41
CA LEU A 45 -1.62 8.63 7.63
C LEU A 45 -0.76 8.25 6.41
N PRO A 46 -1.28 8.28 5.16
CA PRO A 46 -0.43 8.06 3.97
C PRO A 46 0.72 9.04 3.84
N TRP A 47 0.51 10.32 4.21
CA TRP A 47 1.57 11.33 4.23
C TRP A 47 2.61 11.05 5.32
N PHE A 48 2.19 10.66 6.52
CA PHE A 48 3.14 10.27 7.57
C PHE A 48 3.98 9.06 7.15
N ALA A 49 3.42 8.10 6.42
CA ALA A 49 4.20 7.01 5.84
C ALA A 49 5.21 7.54 4.79
N ALA A 50 4.81 8.47 3.93
CA ALA A 50 5.72 9.11 2.98
C ALA A 50 6.86 9.85 3.69
N LYS A 51 6.57 10.60 4.77
CA LYS A 51 7.61 11.24 5.61
C LYS A 51 8.56 10.23 6.23
N GLY A 52 8.05 9.10 6.70
CA GLY A 52 8.86 8.02 7.25
C GLY A 52 9.82 7.45 6.20
N ALA A 53 9.33 7.16 5.01
CA ALA A 53 10.18 6.70 3.91
C ALA A 53 11.21 7.76 3.48
N PHE A 54 10.82 9.02 3.38
CA PHE A 54 11.69 10.15 3.02
C PHE A 54 12.82 10.36 4.05
N SER A 55 12.60 10.02 5.31
CA SER A 55 13.62 10.15 6.37
C SER A 55 14.81 9.17 6.22
N VAL A 56 14.67 8.12 5.43
CA VAL A 56 15.72 7.13 5.19
C VAL A 56 16.67 7.66 4.12
N LYS A 57 17.92 7.93 4.49
CA LYS A 57 18.97 8.33 3.56
C LYS A 57 19.42 7.10 2.75
N ASP A 58 19.83 7.34 1.51
CA ASP A 58 20.37 6.31 0.61
C ASP A 58 19.45 5.08 0.43
N ARG A 59 18.11 5.30 0.49
CA ARG A 59 17.14 4.24 0.27
C ARG A 59 17.19 3.72 -1.17
N GLU A 60 17.14 2.43 -1.35
CA GLU A 60 17.11 1.79 -2.67
C GLU A 60 15.75 1.91 -3.37
N GLY A 61 14.67 1.91 -2.59
CA GLY A 61 13.29 2.10 -3.07
C GLY A 61 12.94 3.58 -3.18
N VAL A 62 11.90 3.88 -3.94
CA VAL A 62 11.37 5.24 -4.14
C VAL A 62 10.02 5.41 -3.43
N SER A 63 9.59 6.65 -3.24
CA SER A 63 8.25 7.01 -2.75
C SER A 63 7.40 7.52 -3.91
N ILE A 64 6.32 6.83 -4.24
CA ILE A 64 5.44 7.15 -5.36
C ILE A 64 4.07 7.56 -4.84
N GLY A 65 3.61 8.74 -5.25
CA GLY A 65 2.28 9.23 -4.99
C GLY A 65 1.33 8.99 -6.18
N PHE A 66 0.13 8.49 -5.91
CA PHE A 66 -0.95 8.43 -6.90
C PHE A 66 -1.95 9.54 -6.59
N SER A 67 -1.91 10.62 -7.36
CA SER A 67 -2.76 11.79 -7.16
C SER A 67 -4.15 11.62 -7.78
N PRO A 68 -5.21 12.11 -7.13
CA PRO A 68 -6.53 12.23 -7.75
C PRO A 68 -6.60 13.30 -8.85
N ALA A 69 -5.66 14.28 -8.82
CA ALA A 69 -5.59 15.39 -9.76
C ALA A 69 -5.10 14.95 -11.15
N SER A 70 -5.41 15.73 -12.16
CA SER A 70 -4.95 15.52 -13.55
C SER A 70 -3.61 16.20 -13.86
N SER A 71 -3.12 17.05 -12.96
CA SER A 71 -1.88 17.80 -13.14
C SER A 71 -1.26 18.23 -11.82
N PHE A 72 0.03 18.59 -11.84
CA PHE A 72 0.72 19.17 -10.68
C PHE A 72 0.00 20.44 -10.17
N ARG A 73 -0.42 21.33 -11.10
CA ARG A 73 -1.13 22.55 -10.71
C ARG A 73 -2.40 22.23 -9.94
N GLU A 74 -3.22 21.32 -10.45
CA GLU A 74 -4.48 20.93 -9.80
C GLU A 74 -4.21 20.27 -8.43
N HIS A 75 -3.19 19.41 -8.35
CA HIS A 75 -2.76 18.75 -7.11
C HIS A 75 -2.47 19.76 -5.99
N VAL A 76 -1.69 20.81 -6.30
CA VAL A 76 -1.25 21.78 -5.28
C VAL A 76 -2.27 22.91 -5.04
N THR A 77 -3.03 23.33 -6.07
CA THR A 77 -3.92 24.51 -5.95
C THR A 77 -5.36 24.15 -5.61
N VAL A 78 -5.88 23.05 -6.14
CA VAL A 78 -7.26 22.60 -5.93
C VAL A 78 -7.32 21.60 -4.78
N TYR A 79 -6.56 20.51 -4.88
CA TYR A 79 -6.55 19.46 -3.86
C TYR A 79 -5.69 19.80 -2.63
N LYS A 80 -4.75 20.74 -2.75
CA LYS A 80 -3.84 21.20 -1.67
C LYS A 80 -3.06 20.06 -1.01
N LEU A 81 -2.52 19.17 -1.83
CA LEU A 81 -1.85 17.94 -1.40
C LEU A 81 -0.32 18.08 -1.36
N PRO A 82 0.37 17.27 -0.55
CA PRO A 82 1.82 17.33 -0.36
C PRO A 82 2.59 16.79 -1.57
N THR A 83 3.81 17.32 -1.78
CA THR A 83 4.67 16.94 -2.90
C THR A 83 6.09 16.55 -2.50
N VAL A 84 6.59 17.06 -1.36
CA VAL A 84 8.02 17.01 -1.00
C VAL A 84 8.51 15.59 -0.72
N GLU A 85 7.68 14.75 -0.14
CA GLU A 85 8.05 13.41 0.32
C GLU A 85 7.93 12.34 -0.78
N PHE A 86 7.62 12.76 -2.02
CA PHE A 86 7.48 11.85 -3.16
C PHE A 86 8.61 12.07 -4.17
N ASP A 87 9.24 10.98 -4.58
CA ASP A 87 10.20 10.99 -5.70
C ASP A 87 9.48 11.11 -7.05
N TYR A 88 8.24 10.62 -7.11
CA TYR A 88 7.37 10.69 -8.28
C TYR A 88 5.91 10.78 -7.86
N ILE A 89 5.12 11.58 -8.59
CA ILE A 89 3.66 11.64 -8.44
C ILE A 89 3.00 11.34 -9.79
N ASN A 90 2.17 10.30 -9.80
CA ASN A 90 1.31 9.98 -10.93
C ASN A 90 0.00 10.78 -10.81
N PHE A 91 -0.26 11.69 -11.74
CA PHE A 91 -1.48 12.49 -11.82
C PHE A 91 -2.53 11.74 -12.62
N THR A 92 -3.41 11.00 -11.95
CA THR A 92 -4.37 10.11 -12.61
C THR A 92 -5.55 10.84 -13.25
N GLY A 93 -5.94 12.00 -12.76
CA GLY A 93 -7.14 12.73 -13.20
C GLY A 93 -8.45 12.02 -12.88
N MET A 94 -8.43 11.00 -12.01
CA MET A 94 -9.58 10.11 -11.78
C MET A 94 -10.28 10.36 -10.44
N ALA A 95 -10.09 11.53 -9.85
CA ALA A 95 -10.56 11.85 -8.50
C ALA A 95 -10.15 10.76 -7.47
N TYR A 96 -10.74 10.75 -6.27
CA TYR A 96 -10.29 9.82 -5.22
C TYR A 96 -10.65 8.36 -5.51
N VAL A 97 -11.87 8.08 -5.97
CA VAL A 97 -12.36 6.70 -6.12
C VAL A 97 -11.65 5.97 -7.26
N GLY A 98 -11.57 6.58 -8.44
CA GLY A 98 -10.88 5.97 -9.58
C GLY A 98 -9.38 5.82 -9.33
N ARG A 99 -8.74 6.80 -8.69
CA ARG A 99 -7.33 6.75 -8.31
C ARG A 99 -7.01 5.57 -7.38
N ASN A 100 -7.91 5.22 -6.45
CA ASN A 100 -7.70 4.11 -5.53
C ASN A 100 -7.47 2.78 -6.26
N VAL A 101 -8.23 2.52 -7.32
CA VAL A 101 -8.05 1.32 -8.15
C VAL A 101 -6.66 1.28 -8.78
N HIS A 102 -6.20 2.40 -9.36
CA HIS A 102 -4.86 2.49 -9.94
C HIS A 102 -3.76 2.28 -8.90
N LEU A 103 -3.89 2.92 -7.72
CA LEU A 103 -2.94 2.76 -6.63
C LEU A 103 -2.80 1.29 -6.20
N VAL A 104 -3.93 0.64 -5.94
CA VAL A 104 -3.92 -0.75 -5.44
C VAL A 104 -3.42 -1.72 -6.51
N ARG A 105 -3.92 -1.60 -7.74
CA ARG A 105 -3.50 -2.51 -8.83
C ARG A 105 -2.04 -2.36 -9.23
N SER A 106 -1.48 -1.17 -9.11
CA SER A 106 -0.06 -0.90 -9.38
C SER A 106 0.88 -1.36 -8.26
N SER A 107 0.35 -1.76 -7.11
CA SER A 107 1.14 -2.21 -5.97
C SER A 107 1.15 -3.74 -5.87
N ASP A 108 2.22 -4.31 -5.32
CA ASP A 108 2.34 -5.76 -5.07
C ASP A 108 1.63 -6.16 -3.77
N ALA A 109 1.66 -5.27 -2.80
CA ALA A 109 0.95 -5.43 -1.53
C ALA A 109 0.34 -4.12 -1.06
N ILE A 110 -0.66 -4.23 -0.17
CA ILE A 110 -1.25 -3.10 0.54
C ILE A 110 -1.12 -3.31 2.04
N ILE A 111 -0.81 -2.25 2.79
CA ILE A 111 -0.86 -2.25 4.26
C ILE A 111 -1.83 -1.18 4.73
N THR A 112 -2.88 -1.61 5.46
CA THR A 112 -3.86 -0.71 6.05
C THR A 112 -3.42 -0.27 7.44
N VAL A 113 -3.41 1.06 7.68
CA VAL A 113 -3.13 1.69 8.97
C VAL A 113 -4.25 2.67 9.31
N GLY A 114 -4.91 2.48 10.46
CA GLY A 114 -6.13 3.24 10.79
C GLY A 114 -7.19 3.04 9.70
N GLY A 115 -7.66 4.14 9.13
CA GLY A 115 -8.47 4.07 7.92
C GLY A 115 -9.95 4.35 8.13
N ARG A 116 -10.59 4.77 7.03
CA ARG A 116 -12.03 5.10 6.92
C ARG A 116 -12.59 4.46 5.63
N LEU A 117 -13.70 4.97 5.09
CA LEU A 117 -14.35 4.40 3.90
C LEU A 117 -13.44 4.33 2.65
N GLY A 118 -12.56 5.33 2.45
CA GLY A 118 -11.58 5.30 1.35
C GLY A 118 -10.62 4.12 1.49
N SER A 119 -10.13 3.88 2.70
CA SER A 119 -9.26 2.72 2.99
C SER A 119 -10.01 1.40 2.90
N LEU A 120 -11.31 1.37 3.22
CA LEU A 120 -12.16 0.19 3.00
C LEU A 120 -12.28 -0.13 1.50
N HIS A 121 -12.48 0.89 0.66
CA HIS A 121 -12.52 0.72 -0.80
C HIS A 121 -11.18 0.18 -1.34
N GLU A 122 -10.04 0.70 -0.86
CA GLU A 122 -8.71 0.20 -1.21
C GLU A 122 -8.50 -1.25 -0.73
N PHE A 123 -8.95 -1.57 0.49
CA PHE A 123 -8.86 -2.93 1.06
C PHE A 123 -9.67 -3.95 0.24
N VAL A 124 -10.94 -3.64 -0.10
CA VAL A 124 -11.77 -4.50 -0.94
C VAL A 124 -11.16 -4.66 -2.34
N THR A 125 -10.66 -3.57 -2.93
CA THR A 125 -9.97 -3.62 -4.24
C THR A 125 -8.72 -4.52 -4.17
N ALA A 126 -8.01 -4.54 -3.04
CA ALA A 126 -6.85 -5.41 -2.85
C ALA A 126 -7.24 -6.89 -2.79
N ILE A 127 -8.34 -7.21 -2.11
CA ILE A 127 -8.91 -8.57 -2.08
C ILE A 127 -9.24 -9.03 -3.50
N GLU A 128 -10.06 -8.26 -4.22
CA GLU A 128 -10.49 -8.57 -5.58
C GLU A 128 -9.33 -8.64 -6.59
N SER A 129 -8.23 -7.96 -6.30
CA SER A 129 -7.00 -7.98 -7.11
C SER A 129 -5.97 -8.98 -6.59
N HIS A 130 -6.32 -9.88 -5.69
CA HIS A 130 -5.48 -10.93 -5.10
C HIS A 130 -4.13 -10.41 -4.59
N LYS A 131 -4.09 -9.22 -3.96
CA LYS A 131 -2.87 -8.65 -3.41
C LYS A 131 -2.51 -9.28 -2.07
N VAL A 132 -1.23 -9.25 -1.70
CA VAL A 132 -0.82 -9.50 -0.31
C VAL A 132 -1.29 -8.32 0.54
N ILE A 133 -2.00 -8.63 1.63
CA ILE A 133 -2.62 -7.60 2.47
C ILE A 133 -2.01 -7.65 3.87
N GLY A 134 -1.48 -6.51 4.31
CA GLY A 134 -1.09 -6.29 5.70
C GLY A 134 -2.10 -5.40 6.43
N VAL A 135 -2.32 -5.66 7.70
CA VAL A 135 -3.18 -4.85 8.56
C VAL A 135 -2.43 -4.53 9.85
N LEU A 136 -2.20 -3.24 10.09
CA LEU A 136 -1.53 -2.77 11.29
C LEU A 136 -2.54 -2.62 12.42
N LEU A 137 -2.71 -3.66 13.24
CA LEU A 137 -3.60 -3.65 14.39
C LEU A 137 -3.14 -2.66 15.47
N GLY A 138 -4.09 -2.13 16.23
CA GLY A 138 -3.84 -1.11 17.24
C GLY A 138 -3.67 0.30 16.66
N SER A 139 -3.88 0.46 15.36
CA SER A 139 -3.86 1.77 14.69
C SER A 139 -5.26 2.43 14.60
N GLY A 140 -6.28 1.80 15.14
CA GLY A 140 -7.64 2.31 15.19
C GLY A 140 -8.40 2.22 13.86
N GLY A 141 -9.63 2.70 13.85
CA GLY A 141 -10.46 2.81 12.65
C GLY A 141 -10.69 1.48 11.94
N LEU A 142 -10.62 1.51 10.60
CA LEU A 142 -10.85 0.32 9.78
C LEU A 142 -9.86 -0.81 10.11
N ALA A 143 -8.58 -0.52 10.35
CA ALA A 143 -7.56 -1.55 10.57
C ALA A 143 -7.94 -2.49 11.72
N ASP A 144 -8.45 -1.94 12.83
CA ASP A 144 -8.86 -2.74 13.98
C ASP A 144 -10.22 -3.44 13.76
N TYR A 145 -11.01 -2.98 12.80
CA TYR A 145 -12.31 -3.58 12.45
C TYR A 145 -12.20 -4.70 11.41
N ILE A 146 -11.15 -4.72 10.59
CA ILE A 146 -10.96 -5.72 9.51
C ILE A 146 -11.11 -7.17 10.00
N PRO A 147 -10.52 -7.61 11.13
CA PRO A 147 -10.70 -8.99 11.56
C PRO A 147 -12.16 -9.40 11.75
N THR A 148 -12.96 -8.51 12.37
CA THR A 148 -14.41 -8.74 12.55
C THR A 148 -15.16 -8.67 11.21
N LEU A 149 -14.79 -7.76 10.33
CA LEU A 149 -15.38 -7.64 9.00
C LEU A 149 -15.20 -8.94 8.21
N ILE A 150 -13.98 -9.48 8.16
CA ILE A 150 -13.67 -10.72 7.43
C ILE A 150 -14.39 -11.94 8.01
N GLN A 151 -14.54 -12.01 9.33
CA GLN A 151 -15.32 -13.10 9.98
C GLN A 151 -16.80 -13.09 9.59
N ASN A 152 -17.36 -11.91 9.29
CA ASN A 152 -18.79 -11.74 9.02
C ASN A 152 -19.14 -11.74 7.53
N ILE A 153 -18.14 -11.68 6.65
CA ILE A 153 -18.37 -11.73 5.21
C ILE A 153 -18.03 -13.13 4.70
N GLU A 154 -19.04 -13.85 4.17
CA GLU A 154 -18.77 -15.07 3.41
C GLU A 154 -18.09 -14.70 2.10
N SER A 155 -16.79 -14.75 2.07
CA SER A 155 -16.01 -14.51 0.87
C SER A 155 -15.59 -15.83 0.23
N ARG A 156 -16.26 -16.19 -0.87
CA ARG A 156 -15.79 -17.30 -1.71
C ARG A 156 -14.44 -16.89 -2.31
N GLY A 157 -13.39 -17.64 -1.98
CA GLY A 157 -12.04 -17.41 -2.53
C GLY A 157 -11.15 -16.46 -1.73
N LEU A 158 -11.59 -15.88 -0.61
CA LEU A 158 -10.69 -15.21 0.31
C LEU A 158 -9.95 -16.28 1.13
N ASP A 159 -8.71 -16.56 0.78
CA ASP A 159 -7.85 -17.30 1.71
C ASP A 159 -7.43 -16.34 2.82
N SER A 160 -7.90 -16.57 4.04
CA SER A 160 -7.51 -15.78 5.23
C SER A 160 -5.98 -15.76 5.45
N LYS A 161 -5.24 -16.64 4.78
CA LYS A 161 -3.78 -16.66 4.75
C LYS A 161 -3.15 -15.50 3.99
N ASP A 162 -3.90 -14.83 3.11
CA ASP A 162 -3.41 -13.67 2.36
C ASP A 162 -3.46 -12.37 3.17
N ILE A 163 -4.14 -12.39 4.34
CA ILE A 163 -4.22 -11.23 5.22
C ILE A 163 -3.29 -11.42 6.42
N ILE A 164 -2.31 -10.54 6.53
CA ILE A 164 -1.24 -10.58 7.53
C ILE A 164 -1.52 -9.52 8.59
N TYR A 165 -1.66 -9.95 9.84
CA TYR A 165 -1.89 -9.05 10.98
C TYR A 165 -0.63 -8.89 11.83
N ASP A 166 -0.35 -7.67 12.28
CA ASP A 166 0.64 -7.39 13.32
C ASP A 166 0.37 -6.03 13.95
N THR A 167 0.81 -5.83 15.19
CA THR A 167 0.77 -4.53 15.89
C THR A 167 2.07 -3.74 15.75
N ASN A 168 3.14 -4.36 15.24
CA ASN A 168 4.43 -3.73 15.06
C ASN A 168 4.72 -3.47 13.57
N PRO A 169 4.95 -2.19 13.16
CA PRO A 169 5.18 -1.83 11.77
C PRO A 169 6.32 -2.59 11.09
N VAL A 170 7.45 -2.74 11.77
CA VAL A 170 8.65 -3.39 11.20
C VAL A 170 8.41 -4.88 10.97
N ARG A 171 7.78 -5.57 11.95
CA ARG A 171 7.43 -6.99 11.81
C ARG A 171 6.38 -7.19 10.71
N LEU A 172 5.39 -6.29 10.62
CA LEU A 172 4.36 -6.38 9.58
C LEU A 172 4.98 -6.28 8.18
N VAL A 173 5.85 -5.29 7.96
CA VAL A 173 6.57 -5.13 6.69
C VAL A 173 7.40 -6.36 6.36
N SER A 174 8.13 -6.91 7.32
CA SER A 174 8.93 -8.14 7.14
C SER A 174 8.06 -9.35 6.74
N LYS A 175 6.90 -9.53 7.38
CA LYS A 175 5.95 -10.61 7.04
C LYS A 175 5.37 -10.42 5.64
N VAL A 176 4.99 -9.19 5.26
CA VAL A 176 4.47 -8.86 3.93
C VAL A 176 5.53 -9.15 2.85
N ILE A 177 6.78 -8.73 3.06
CA ILE A 177 7.88 -9.02 2.13
C ILE A 177 8.09 -10.53 1.98
N LYS A 178 8.07 -11.28 3.08
CA LYS A 178 8.20 -12.75 3.04
C LYS A 178 7.06 -13.39 2.23
N ALA A 179 5.83 -12.92 2.39
CA ALA A 179 4.70 -13.41 1.61
C ALA A 179 4.85 -13.11 0.11
N LEU A 180 5.34 -11.90 -0.23
CA LEU A 180 5.67 -11.54 -1.62
C LEU A 180 6.82 -12.40 -2.18
N ASP A 181 7.85 -12.66 -1.39
CA ASP A 181 8.96 -13.53 -1.80
C ASP A 181 8.52 -14.96 -2.11
N ILE A 182 7.54 -15.48 -1.36
CA ILE A 182 6.92 -16.78 -1.63
C ILE A 182 6.07 -16.71 -2.88
N ARG A 183 5.21 -15.70 -3.02
CA ARG A 183 4.31 -15.52 -4.17
C ARG A 183 5.07 -15.41 -5.48
N TYR A 184 6.20 -14.71 -5.48
CA TYR A 184 7.02 -14.48 -6.67
C TYR A 184 8.27 -15.35 -6.72
N SER A 185 8.31 -16.49 -6.02
CA SER A 185 9.48 -17.38 -5.99
C SER A 185 9.87 -17.85 -7.39
N ASP A 186 8.88 -18.17 -8.23
CA ASP A 186 9.07 -18.70 -9.58
C ASP A 186 9.54 -17.63 -10.60
N PHE A 187 9.47 -16.33 -10.21
CA PHE A 187 9.90 -15.19 -11.03
C PHE A 187 11.23 -14.57 -10.55
N LYS A 188 11.96 -15.25 -9.67
CA LYS A 188 13.29 -14.79 -9.25
C LYS A 188 14.27 -14.97 -10.42
N HIS A 189 14.53 -13.87 -11.10
CA HIS A 189 15.56 -13.79 -12.14
C HIS A 189 16.93 -13.91 -11.47
N ASP A 190 17.70 -14.92 -11.82
CA ASP A 190 19.10 -15.05 -11.41
C ASP A 190 20.06 -14.22 -12.29
N GLY A 191 19.53 -13.40 -13.17
CA GLY A 191 20.30 -12.53 -14.06
C GLY A 191 20.95 -13.23 -15.25
N THR A 192 20.76 -14.53 -15.41
CA THR A 192 21.43 -15.34 -16.46
C THR A 192 20.51 -15.81 -17.58
N ASP A 193 19.19 -15.75 -17.39
CA ASP A 193 18.25 -16.26 -18.38
C ASP A 193 17.39 -15.16 -19.01
N ASN A 194 17.62 -14.89 -20.31
CA ASN A 194 16.75 -14.03 -21.13
C ASN A 194 15.45 -14.74 -21.57
N ASN A 195 15.20 -15.95 -21.11
CA ASN A 195 14.00 -16.72 -21.40
C ASN A 195 13.06 -16.67 -20.18
N ILE A 196 12.23 -15.64 -20.11
CA ILE A 196 11.02 -15.67 -19.29
C ILE A 196 10.10 -16.72 -19.93
N ASN A 197 10.10 -17.92 -19.39
CA ASN A 197 9.11 -18.93 -19.75
C ASN A 197 7.79 -18.50 -19.10
N ILE A 198 7.08 -17.60 -19.77
CA ILE A 198 5.73 -17.22 -19.40
C ILE A 198 4.85 -18.43 -19.78
N SER A 199 4.78 -19.40 -18.87
CA SER A 199 3.68 -20.36 -18.94
C SER A 199 2.41 -19.56 -18.70
N HIS A 200 1.66 -19.32 -19.77
CA HIS A 200 0.37 -18.66 -19.73
C HIS A 200 -0.54 -19.42 -18.75
N ARG A 201 -0.75 -18.87 -17.57
CA ARG A 201 -1.96 -19.14 -16.83
C ARG A 201 -3.04 -18.27 -17.47
N GLU A 202 -3.80 -18.85 -18.37
CA GLU A 202 -4.93 -18.19 -19.02
C GLU A 202 -6.06 -17.83 -18.04
N ASP A 203 -5.94 -18.20 -16.77
CA ASP A 203 -7.01 -18.13 -15.76
C ASP A 203 -6.92 -16.91 -14.83
N ASP A 204 -5.90 -16.04 -14.95
CA ASP A 204 -5.71 -14.91 -14.02
C ASP A 204 -6.25 -13.55 -14.51
N TRP A 205 -6.98 -13.53 -15.62
CA TRP A 205 -7.59 -12.30 -16.15
C TRP A 205 -9.13 -12.40 -16.11
N GLY A 206 -9.67 -12.32 -14.89
CA GLY A 206 -11.10 -12.11 -14.68
C GLY A 206 -11.45 -10.63 -14.66
#